data_fe8ca4c254b6fa77ee947a30dd9d685d
#
_entry.id   fe8ca4c254b6fa77ee947a30dd9d685d
#
_cell.length_a   1.000
_cell.length_b   1.000
_cell.length_c   1.000
_cell.angle_alpha   90.00
_cell.angle_beta   90.00
_cell.angle_gamma   90.00
#
_symmetry.space_group_name_H-M   'P 1'
#
loop_
_entity.id
_entity.type
_entity.pdbx_description
1 polymer ?
#
loop_
_entity_poly.entity_id
_entity_poly.type
_entity_poly.pdbx_seq_one_letter_code
_entity_poly.pdbx_strand_id
1 'polypeptide(L)'
;MPISDQYALSPRQRQLLAAVVETYVQTCSPVGSKLLAGNSLDVSPATIRNDMAELEAAGLLTQPHTSAGRLPTAAGYQYYVERALGDYRMTAAERRALQFAPAQDARQTVKTMAKALAELSESCVVVGFSPHDVYYTGIANLFSQPEFRDYQFGFSMTEVIDHLDEVMERLFALTTANDGVQILIGERNPFGENCSALLTRWTSVQEPGLMGVLGPLRMRYARNRELLSHTCRAVSG
;
A
#
# COMPACT_ATOMS: atom_id res chain seq x y z
N MET A 1 -15.06 -3.62 -12.18
CA MET A 1 -15.54 -2.22 -12.09
C MET A 1 -14.79 -1.57 -10.93
N PRO A 2 -14.20 -0.38 -11.08
CA PRO A 2 -13.57 0.34 -9.97
C PRO A 2 -14.56 0.58 -8.84
N ILE A 3 -14.13 0.45 -7.59
CA ILE A 3 -15.01 0.69 -6.44
C ILE A 3 -15.45 2.15 -6.40
N SER A 4 -14.59 3.06 -6.86
CA SER A 4 -14.86 4.49 -6.92
C SER A 4 -16.09 4.87 -7.76
N ASP A 5 -16.48 4.03 -8.70
CA ASP A 5 -17.67 4.26 -9.55
C ASP A 5 -19.00 4.03 -8.80
N GLN A 6 -18.93 3.39 -7.63
CA GLN A 6 -20.08 3.18 -6.75
C GLN A 6 -20.41 4.41 -5.89
N TYR A 7 -19.49 5.39 -5.82
CA TYR A 7 -19.61 6.54 -4.93
C TYR A 7 -19.65 7.86 -5.72
N ALA A 8 -20.75 8.60 -5.58
CA ALA A 8 -20.91 9.93 -6.18
C ALA A 8 -20.44 11.05 -5.22
N LEU A 9 -19.12 11.09 -4.92
CA LEU A 9 -18.58 12.11 -4.01
C LEU A 9 -18.47 13.49 -4.69
N SER A 10 -18.82 14.55 -3.96
CA SER A 10 -18.54 15.92 -4.35
C SER A 10 -17.02 16.19 -4.40
N PRO A 11 -16.54 17.21 -5.12
CA PRO A 11 -15.13 17.60 -5.13
C PRO A 11 -14.55 17.79 -3.72
N ARG A 12 -15.34 18.44 -2.82
CA ARG A 12 -14.92 18.68 -1.43
C ARG A 12 -14.79 17.38 -0.63
N GLN A 13 -15.74 16.45 -0.77
CA GLN A 13 -15.67 15.15 -0.09
C GLN A 13 -14.47 14.32 -0.57
N ARG A 14 -14.13 14.38 -1.86
CA ARG A 14 -12.92 13.72 -2.39
C ARG A 14 -11.66 14.30 -1.77
N GLN A 15 -11.56 15.63 -1.69
CA GLN A 15 -10.42 16.31 -1.03
C GLN A 15 -10.35 15.97 0.45
N LEU A 16 -11.50 15.94 1.14
CA LEU A 16 -11.57 15.57 2.55
C LEU A 16 -11.11 14.13 2.78
N LEU A 17 -11.60 13.17 1.99
CA LEU A 17 -11.19 11.77 2.11
C LEU A 17 -9.68 11.62 1.90
N ALA A 18 -9.12 12.27 0.87
CA ALA A 18 -7.68 12.29 0.62
C ALA A 18 -6.91 12.86 1.82
N ALA A 19 -7.33 14.01 2.35
CA ALA A 19 -6.70 14.63 3.51
C ALA A 19 -6.77 13.74 4.77
N VAL A 20 -7.88 13.04 4.98
CA VAL A 20 -8.01 12.07 6.09
C VAL A 20 -7.03 10.91 5.90
N VAL A 21 -6.98 10.30 4.70
CA VAL A 21 -6.07 9.20 4.40
C VAL A 21 -4.61 9.62 4.61
N GLU A 22 -4.19 10.73 4.01
CA GLU A 22 -2.81 11.21 4.09
C GLU A 22 -2.40 11.56 5.52
N THR A 23 -3.29 12.22 6.28
CA THR A 23 -3.04 12.55 7.69
C THR A 23 -2.92 11.27 8.53
N TYR A 24 -3.82 10.30 8.32
CA TYR A 24 -3.78 9.04 9.06
C TYR A 24 -2.54 8.21 8.73
N VAL A 25 -2.13 8.17 7.47
CA VAL A 25 -0.89 7.50 7.05
C VAL A 25 0.34 8.08 7.76
N GLN A 26 0.36 9.39 8.00
CA GLN A 26 1.47 10.06 8.68
C GLN A 26 1.45 9.91 10.20
N THR A 27 0.26 9.97 10.81
CA THR A 27 0.12 10.11 12.26
C THR A 27 -0.26 8.82 12.98
N CYS A 28 -0.77 7.82 12.26
CA CYS A 28 -1.36 6.59 12.82
C CYS A 28 -2.41 6.87 13.91
N SER A 29 -3.11 8.00 13.81
CA SER A 29 -4.07 8.47 14.82
C SER A 29 -5.37 8.93 14.16
N PRO A 30 -6.55 8.68 14.78
CA PRO A 30 -7.83 9.11 14.25
C PRO A 30 -7.84 10.61 13.94
N VAL A 31 -8.33 10.98 12.74
CA VAL A 31 -8.24 12.33 12.21
C VAL A 31 -9.46 13.15 12.62
N GLY A 32 -9.23 14.21 13.39
CA GLY A 32 -10.27 15.13 13.84
C GLY A 32 -10.50 16.30 12.87
N SER A 33 -11.75 16.79 12.78
CA SER A 33 -12.11 17.91 11.90
C SER A 33 -11.32 19.19 12.16
N LYS A 34 -10.91 19.45 13.41
CA LYS A 34 -10.10 20.61 13.77
C LYS A 34 -8.70 20.57 13.19
N LEU A 35 -8.12 19.38 13.02
CA LEU A 35 -6.78 19.21 12.46
C LEU A 35 -6.76 19.55 10.97
N LEU A 36 -7.85 19.26 10.25
CA LEU A 36 -7.97 19.50 8.82
C LEU A 36 -8.39 20.92 8.47
N ALA A 37 -9.11 21.60 9.37
CA ALA A 37 -9.51 22.99 9.19
C ALA A 37 -8.28 23.91 9.21
N GLY A 38 -8.13 24.71 8.18
CA GLY A 38 -7.00 25.66 8.04
C GLY A 38 -5.68 25.06 7.54
N ASN A 39 -5.51 23.72 7.54
CA ASN A 39 -4.31 23.08 7.00
C ASN A 39 -4.54 22.48 5.59
N SER A 40 -5.65 21.81 5.39
CA SER A 40 -5.93 21.07 4.15
C SER A 40 -7.21 21.51 3.45
N LEU A 41 -8.13 22.14 4.19
CA LEU A 41 -9.45 22.54 3.67
C LEU A 41 -9.83 23.92 4.18
N ASP A 42 -10.21 24.81 3.26
CA ASP A 42 -10.67 26.18 3.57
C ASP A 42 -12.17 26.21 3.90
N VAL A 43 -12.55 25.40 4.92
CA VAL A 43 -13.93 25.33 5.42
C VAL A 43 -13.95 25.16 6.95
N SER A 44 -15.09 25.47 7.57
CA SER A 44 -15.24 25.38 9.02
C SER A 44 -15.11 23.94 9.55
N PRO A 45 -14.62 23.74 10.80
CA PRO A 45 -14.60 22.42 11.43
C PRO A 45 -15.99 21.75 11.50
N ALA A 46 -17.07 22.53 11.55
CA ALA A 46 -18.44 22.02 11.56
C ALA A 46 -18.82 21.43 10.18
N THR A 47 -18.45 22.11 9.11
CA THR A 47 -18.65 21.63 7.74
C THR A 47 -17.86 20.35 7.51
N ILE A 48 -16.59 20.30 7.92
CA ILE A 48 -15.76 19.09 7.82
C ILE A 48 -16.39 17.91 8.58
N ARG A 49 -16.93 18.17 9.78
CA ARG A 49 -17.57 17.11 10.57
C ARG A 49 -18.80 16.54 9.87
N ASN A 50 -19.62 17.37 9.24
CA ASN A 50 -20.79 16.92 8.47
C ASN A 50 -20.35 16.08 7.26
N ASP A 51 -19.38 16.54 6.49
CA ASP A 51 -18.85 15.78 5.36
C ASP A 51 -18.20 14.45 5.81
N MET A 52 -17.50 14.42 6.96
CA MET A 52 -17.00 13.18 7.55
C MET A 52 -18.12 12.21 7.91
N ALA A 53 -19.25 12.70 8.45
CA ALA A 53 -20.40 11.86 8.76
C ALA A 53 -21.04 11.27 7.49
N GLU A 54 -21.12 12.05 6.41
CA GLU A 54 -21.59 11.55 5.11
C GLU A 54 -20.65 10.49 4.52
N LEU A 55 -19.32 10.68 4.60
CA LEU A 55 -18.34 9.68 4.18
C LEU A 55 -18.37 8.43 5.05
N GLU A 56 -18.68 8.56 6.34
CA GLU A 56 -18.90 7.43 7.25
C GLU A 56 -20.17 6.67 6.89
N ALA A 57 -21.28 7.37 6.64
CA ALA A 57 -22.53 6.76 6.17
C ALA A 57 -22.35 6.04 4.82
N ALA A 58 -21.45 6.52 3.97
CA ALA A 58 -21.06 5.87 2.72
C ALA A 58 -20.08 4.69 2.92
N GLY A 59 -19.61 4.41 4.14
CA GLY A 59 -18.69 3.32 4.44
C GLY A 59 -17.24 3.58 4.05
N LEU A 60 -16.87 4.82 3.70
CA LEU A 60 -15.49 5.19 3.33
C LEU A 60 -14.63 5.59 4.53
N LEU A 61 -15.26 6.04 5.60
CA LEU A 61 -14.64 6.34 6.89
C LEU A 61 -15.31 5.52 7.99
N THR A 62 -14.64 5.39 9.13
CA THR A 62 -15.19 4.79 10.35
C THR A 62 -14.77 5.59 11.57
N GLN A 63 -15.53 5.47 12.65
CA GLN A 63 -15.22 6.08 13.94
C GLN A 63 -14.96 4.97 14.97
N PRO A 64 -13.73 4.83 15.51
CA PRO A 64 -13.43 3.77 16.46
C PRO A 64 -14.16 3.95 17.81
N HIS A 65 -14.41 5.20 18.23
CA HIS A 65 -15.13 5.56 19.47
C HIS A 65 -15.87 6.88 19.26
N THR A 66 -16.97 7.09 19.99
CA THR A 66 -17.89 8.25 19.87
C THR A 66 -17.20 9.63 19.94
N SER A 67 -16.06 9.74 20.65
CA SER A 67 -15.28 10.99 20.78
C SER A 67 -14.01 11.02 19.91
N ALA A 68 -13.72 9.96 19.18
CA ALA A 68 -12.55 9.88 18.34
C ALA A 68 -12.76 10.62 17.01
N GLY A 69 -11.65 10.91 16.30
CA GLY A 69 -11.67 11.31 14.89
C GLY A 69 -12.16 10.19 13.99
N ARG A 70 -11.88 10.29 12.71
CA ARG A 70 -12.23 9.27 11.70
C ARG A 70 -11.00 8.56 11.18
N LEU A 71 -11.18 7.29 10.80
CA LEU A 71 -10.22 6.43 10.14
C LEU A 71 -10.72 6.04 8.76
N PRO A 72 -9.86 5.89 7.75
CA PRO A 72 -10.26 5.31 6.47
C PRO A 72 -10.60 3.82 6.64
N THR A 73 -11.63 3.36 5.95
CA THR A 73 -11.92 1.93 5.76
C THR A 73 -11.12 1.38 4.58
N ALA A 74 -11.13 0.06 4.35
CA ALA A 74 -10.56 -0.53 3.14
C ALA A 74 -11.15 0.10 1.87
N ALA A 75 -12.47 0.33 1.82
CA ALA A 75 -13.14 1.02 0.73
C ALA A 75 -12.68 2.47 0.57
N GLY A 76 -12.43 3.18 1.69
CA GLY A 76 -11.87 4.53 1.69
C GLY A 76 -10.47 4.60 1.10
N TYR A 77 -9.60 3.65 1.48
CA TYR A 77 -8.26 3.54 0.88
C TYR A 77 -8.32 3.18 -0.60
N GLN A 78 -9.20 2.26 -0.98
CA GLN A 78 -9.36 1.88 -2.38
C GLN A 78 -9.85 3.05 -3.23
N TYR A 79 -10.85 3.81 -2.75
CA TYR A 79 -11.30 5.04 -3.41
C TYR A 79 -10.16 6.05 -3.57
N TYR A 80 -9.38 6.27 -2.50
CA TYR A 80 -8.24 7.19 -2.51
C TYR A 80 -7.22 6.78 -3.58
N VAL A 81 -6.84 5.50 -3.63
CA VAL A 81 -5.89 4.98 -4.62
C VAL A 81 -6.40 5.14 -6.05
N GLU A 82 -7.69 4.89 -6.29
CA GLU A 82 -8.29 4.96 -7.62
C GLU A 82 -8.49 6.40 -8.13
N ARG A 83 -8.72 7.38 -7.24
CA ARG A 83 -9.19 8.72 -7.63
C ARG A 83 -8.36 9.90 -7.11
N ALA A 84 -7.55 9.70 -6.11
CA ALA A 84 -6.86 10.80 -5.43
C ALA A 84 -5.36 10.55 -5.22
N LEU A 85 -4.84 9.36 -5.60
CA LEU A 85 -3.43 9.04 -5.44
C LEU A 85 -2.57 9.92 -6.36
N GLY A 86 -1.80 10.82 -5.74
CA GLY A 86 -0.86 11.68 -6.43
C GLY A 86 0.41 10.95 -6.91
N ASP A 87 1.26 11.67 -7.61
CA ASP A 87 2.59 11.21 -7.97
C ASP A 87 3.58 11.49 -6.84
N TYR A 88 4.58 10.61 -6.73
CA TYR A 88 5.70 10.77 -5.81
C TYR A 88 7.00 10.92 -6.60
N ARG A 89 7.84 11.87 -6.21
CA ARG A 89 9.19 12.02 -6.77
C ARG A 89 10.21 11.52 -5.75
N MET A 90 10.92 10.46 -6.11
CA MET A 90 12.00 9.92 -5.29
C MET A 90 13.05 10.97 -5.00
N THR A 91 13.51 11.01 -3.77
CA THR A 91 14.66 11.82 -3.35
C THR A 91 15.96 11.28 -3.96
N ALA A 92 17.00 12.11 -3.97
CA ALA A 92 18.34 11.66 -4.41
C ALA A 92 18.90 10.55 -3.50
N ALA A 93 18.55 10.55 -2.21
CA ALA A 93 18.96 9.51 -1.27
C ALA A 93 18.29 8.17 -1.58
N GLU A 94 16.96 8.16 -1.83
CA GLU A 94 16.23 6.95 -2.21
C GLU A 94 16.74 6.35 -3.52
N ARG A 95 16.98 7.19 -4.54
CA ARG A 95 17.58 6.73 -5.80
C ARG A 95 18.94 6.08 -5.58
N ARG A 96 19.80 6.69 -4.77
CA ARG A 96 21.12 6.12 -4.45
C ARG A 96 21.02 4.80 -3.69
N ALA A 97 20.09 4.68 -2.76
CA ALA A 97 19.86 3.45 -2.00
C ALA A 97 19.38 2.29 -2.87
N LEU A 98 18.75 2.56 -4.02
CA LEU A 98 18.31 1.57 -5.00
C LEU A 98 19.26 1.40 -6.20
N GLN A 99 20.42 2.06 -6.18
CA GLN A 99 21.46 1.86 -7.19
C GLN A 99 22.42 0.76 -6.74
N PHE A 100 22.39 -0.37 -7.42
CA PHE A 100 23.30 -1.49 -7.18
C PHE A 100 24.06 -1.83 -8.46
N ALA A 101 25.35 -2.14 -8.31
CA ALA A 101 26.08 -2.79 -9.39
C ALA A 101 25.50 -4.20 -9.58
N PRO A 102 25.26 -4.64 -10.82
CA PRO A 102 24.80 -6.00 -11.08
C PRO A 102 25.78 -7.01 -10.46
N ALA A 103 25.27 -7.94 -9.66
CA ALA A 103 26.07 -9.07 -9.20
C ALA A 103 26.25 -10.06 -10.37
N GLN A 104 27.23 -10.98 -10.24
CA GLN A 104 27.39 -12.07 -11.23
C GLN A 104 26.15 -12.96 -11.32
N ASP A 105 25.41 -13.08 -10.22
CA ASP A 105 24.13 -13.78 -10.14
C ASP A 105 22.97 -12.77 -10.14
N ALA A 106 22.11 -12.84 -11.17
CA ALA A 106 20.94 -12.00 -11.32
C ALA A 106 19.96 -12.15 -10.14
N ARG A 107 19.78 -13.37 -9.61
CA ARG A 107 18.92 -13.62 -8.45
C ARG A 107 19.44 -12.90 -7.19
N GLN A 108 20.73 -12.90 -6.99
CA GLN A 108 21.35 -12.21 -5.86
C GLN A 108 21.16 -10.69 -5.99
N THR A 109 21.23 -10.16 -7.20
CA THR A 109 20.93 -8.75 -7.47
C THR A 109 19.49 -8.42 -7.07
N VAL A 110 18.52 -9.20 -7.53
CA VAL A 110 17.09 -9.02 -7.18
C VAL A 110 16.87 -9.07 -5.67
N LYS A 111 17.46 -10.05 -4.97
CA LYS A 111 17.35 -10.16 -3.50
C LYS A 111 17.96 -8.96 -2.78
N THR A 112 19.06 -8.43 -3.26
CA THR A 112 19.71 -7.24 -2.68
C THR A 112 18.84 -6.00 -2.86
N MET A 113 18.27 -5.83 -4.05
CA MET A 113 17.34 -4.72 -4.33
C MET A 113 16.04 -4.85 -3.53
N ALA A 114 15.52 -6.06 -3.36
CA ALA A 114 14.34 -6.31 -2.51
C ALA A 114 14.60 -5.94 -1.03
N LYS A 115 15.81 -6.21 -0.50
CA LYS A 115 16.18 -5.78 0.87
C LYS A 115 16.19 -4.27 1.00
N ALA A 116 16.82 -3.56 0.05
CA ALA A 116 16.84 -2.10 0.07
C ALA A 116 15.43 -1.49 -0.09
N LEU A 117 14.60 -2.10 -0.93
CA LEU A 117 13.20 -1.71 -1.06
C LEU A 117 12.43 -1.91 0.24
N ALA A 118 12.64 -3.03 0.95
CA ALA A 118 11.99 -3.31 2.24
C ALA A 118 12.39 -2.29 3.31
N GLU A 119 13.67 -1.91 3.37
CA GLU A 119 14.17 -0.88 4.28
C GLU A 119 13.56 0.50 3.97
N LEU A 120 13.54 0.90 2.69
CA LEU A 120 12.99 2.18 2.28
C LEU A 120 11.46 2.26 2.46
N SER A 121 10.74 1.20 2.10
CA SER A 121 9.27 1.16 2.21
C SER A 121 8.78 0.93 3.64
N GLU A 122 9.67 0.54 4.56
CA GLU A 122 9.33 0.10 5.93
C GLU A 122 8.27 -1.01 5.92
N SER A 123 8.37 -1.92 4.94
CA SER A 123 7.35 -2.94 4.65
C SER A 123 7.99 -4.29 4.38
N CYS A 124 7.19 -5.34 4.30
CA CYS A 124 7.63 -6.62 3.77
C CYS A 124 7.68 -6.55 2.24
N VAL A 125 8.73 -7.13 1.65
CA VAL A 125 8.86 -7.29 0.20
C VAL A 125 8.86 -8.78 -0.14
N VAL A 126 8.01 -9.16 -1.07
CA VAL A 126 7.89 -10.53 -1.60
C VAL A 126 8.38 -10.52 -3.05
N VAL A 127 9.17 -11.52 -3.39
CA VAL A 127 9.74 -11.73 -4.72
C VAL A 127 9.40 -13.14 -5.17
N GLY A 128 8.66 -13.28 -6.26
CA GLY A 128 8.42 -14.54 -6.93
C GLY A 128 9.29 -14.66 -8.18
N PHE A 129 10.26 -15.55 -8.16
CA PHE A 129 11.01 -15.93 -9.36
C PHE A 129 10.18 -16.89 -10.24
N SER A 130 9.33 -17.67 -9.62
CA SER A 130 8.24 -18.44 -10.19
C SER A 130 7.13 -18.58 -9.13
N PRO A 131 5.95 -19.14 -9.44
CA PRO A 131 4.91 -19.40 -8.43
C PRO A 131 5.41 -20.21 -7.21
N HIS A 132 6.34 -21.15 -7.43
CA HIS A 132 6.88 -22.03 -6.38
C HIS A 132 8.29 -21.66 -5.91
N ASP A 133 8.85 -20.56 -6.39
CA ASP A 133 10.19 -20.07 -6.02
C ASP A 133 10.09 -18.66 -5.49
N VAL A 134 9.89 -18.55 -4.19
CA VAL A 134 9.57 -17.30 -3.51
C VAL A 134 10.67 -16.91 -2.53
N TYR A 135 11.01 -15.64 -2.54
CA TYR A 135 11.86 -15.01 -1.55
C TYR A 135 11.09 -13.85 -0.90
N TYR A 136 11.22 -13.67 0.39
CA TYR A 136 10.69 -12.52 1.10
C TYR A 136 11.70 -11.91 2.06
N THR A 137 11.52 -10.64 2.37
CA THR A 137 12.39 -9.87 3.29
C THR A 137 11.60 -8.74 3.93
N GLY A 138 12.07 -8.23 5.08
CA GLY A 138 11.39 -7.15 5.79
C GLY A 138 10.16 -7.56 6.60
N ILE A 139 10.00 -8.84 6.94
CA ILE A 139 8.91 -9.30 7.83
C ILE A 139 8.93 -8.56 9.17
N ALA A 140 10.11 -8.27 9.72
CA ALA A 140 10.23 -7.50 10.94
C ALA A 140 9.62 -6.09 10.82
N ASN A 141 9.73 -5.45 9.63
CA ASN A 141 9.09 -4.16 9.38
C ASN A 141 7.57 -4.28 9.43
N LEU A 142 7.03 -5.36 8.87
CA LEU A 142 5.59 -5.63 8.89
C LEU A 142 5.08 -5.77 10.33
N PHE A 143 5.66 -6.65 11.12
CA PHE A 143 5.27 -6.88 12.51
C PHE A 143 5.60 -5.73 13.46
N SER A 144 6.44 -4.78 13.08
CA SER A 144 6.69 -3.57 13.84
C SER A 144 5.58 -2.52 13.72
N GLN A 145 4.71 -2.64 12.72
CA GLN A 145 3.61 -1.70 12.52
C GLN A 145 2.58 -1.81 13.65
N PRO A 146 1.98 -0.68 14.08
CA PRO A 146 1.04 -0.67 15.20
C PRO A 146 -0.15 -1.62 15.04
N GLU A 147 -0.61 -1.81 13.82
CA GLU A 147 -1.74 -2.67 13.48
C GLU A 147 -1.49 -4.14 13.84
N PHE A 148 -0.25 -4.61 13.75
CA PHE A 148 0.15 -5.99 14.08
C PHE A 148 0.32 -6.25 15.58
N ARG A 149 0.06 -5.26 16.45
CA ARG A 149 -0.05 -5.48 17.91
C ARG A 149 -1.35 -6.20 18.29
N ASP A 150 -2.35 -6.16 17.42
CA ASP A 150 -3.54 -7.00 17.57
C ASP A 150 -3.18 -8.45 17.30
N TYR A 151 -3.46 -9.33 18.27
CA TYR A 151 -3.10 -10.75 18.20
C TYR A 151 -3.77 -11.46 17.03
N GLN A 152 -5.06 -11.18 16.78
CA GLN A 152 -5.81 -11.84 15.70
C GLN A 152 -5.25 -11.44 14.34
N PHE A 153 -4.91 -10.16 14.18
CA PHE A 153 -4.31 -9.68 12.95
C PHE A 153 -2.90 -10.24 12.72
N GLY A 154 -2.07 -10.28 13.77
CA GLY A 154 -0.74 -10.89 13.71
C GLY A 154 -0.82 -12.39 13.36
N PHE A 155 -1.75 -13.11 13.96
CA PHE A 155 -1.95 -14.56 13.72
C PHE A 155 -2.40 -14.83 12.27
N SER A 156 -3.38 -14.10 11.74
CA SER A 156 -3.83 -14.28 10.36
C SER A 156 -2.70 -14.04 9.35
N MET A 157 -1.74 -13.16 9.65
CA MET A 157 -0.58 -12.94 8.78
C MET A 157 0.41 -14.12 8.81
N THR A 158 0.54 -14.83 9.94
CA THR A 158 1.40 -16.03 9.97
C THR A 158 0.83 -17.15 9.10
N GLU A 159 -0.50 -17.31 9.07
CA GLU A 159 -1.16 -18.26 8.17
C GLU A 159 -0.91 -17.92 6.69
N VAL A 160 -0.95 -16.64 6.35
CA VAL A 160 -0.63 -16.19 4.98
C VAL A 160 0.82 -16.50 4.61
N ILE A 161 1.75 -16.32 5.54
CA ILE A 161 3.18 -16.61 5.31
C ILE A 161 3.41 -18.11 5.14
N ASP A 162 2.72 -18.95 5.91
CA ASP A 162 2.80 -20.40 5.82
C ASP A 162 2.26 -20.94 4.49
N HIS A 163 1.33 -20.22 3.84
CA HIS A 163 0.73 -20.57 2.54
C HIS A 163 1.14 -19.60 1.43
N LEU A 164 2.35 -19.05 1.53
CA LEU A 164 2.81 -18.00 0.62
C LEU A 164 2.92 -18.48 -0.83
N ASP A 165 3.21 -19.74 -1.06
CA ASP A 165 3.23 -20.36 -2.38
C ASP A 165 1.87 -20.31 -3.08
N GLU A 166 0.78 -20.67 -2.37
CA GLU A 166 -0.59 -20.60 -2.90
C GLU A 166 -1.00 -19.13 -3.20
N VAL A 167 -0.59 -18.21 -2.32
CA VAL A 167 -0.81 -16.77 -2.53
C VAL A 167 -0.05 -16.31 -3.78
N MET A 168 1.18 -16.75 -3.95
CA MET A 168 2.00 -16.37 -5.11
C MET A 168 1.43 -16.92 -6.43
N GLU A 169 0.92 -18.14 -6.47
CA GLU A 169 0.22 -18.68 -7.65
C GLU A 169 -0.93 -17.76 -8.08
N ARG A 170 -1.77 -17.33 -7.13
CA ARG A 170 -2.87 -16.40 -7.40
C ARG A 170 -2.36 -15.06 -7.92
N LEU A 171 -1.30 -14.51 -7.32
CA LEU A 171 -0.71 -13.25 -7.74
C LEU A 171 -0.10 -13.32 -9.14
N PHE A 172 0.56 -14.42 -9.48
CA PHE A 172 1.05 -14.66 -10.83
C PHE A 172 -0.08 -14.76 -11.85
N ALA A 173 -1.24 -15.33 -11.48
CA ALA A 173 -2.41 -15.38 -12.34
C ALA A 173 -3.09 -14.00 -12.51
N LEU A 174 -3.09 -13.15 -11.49
CA LEU A 174 -3.76 -11.86 -11.47
C LEU A 174 -2.95 -10.74 -12.15
N THR A 175 -1.63 -10.88 -12.25
CA THR A 175 -0.74 -9.82 -12.77
C THR A 175 -0.24 -10.14 -14.18
N THR A 176 -0.22 -9.14 -15.05
CA THR A 176 0.43 -9.24 -16.37
C THR A 176 1.62 -8.28 -16.46
N ALA A 177 2.54 -8.54 -17.40
CA ALA A 177 3.75 -7.73 -17.57
C ALA A 177 3.45 -6.26 -17.98
N ASN A 178 2.26 -6.01 -18.53
CA ASN A 178 1.87 -4.69 -19.08
C ASN A 178 1.05 -3.84 -18.08
N ASP A 179 0.67 -4.37 -16.92
CA ASP A 179 -0.27 -3.70 -16.01
C ASP A 179 0.37 -2.61 -15.13
N GLY A 180 1.69 -2.43 -15.19
CA GLY A 180 2.41 -1.53 -14.29
C GLY A 180 2.31 -2.00 -12.82
N VAL A 181 2.30 -1.06 -11.87
CA VAL A 181 2.11 -1.38 -10.45
C VAL A 181 0.61 -1.49 -10.14
N GLN A 182 0.16 -2.69 -9.81
CA GLN A 182 -1.18 -2.95 -9.31
C GLN A 182 -1.22 -2.75 -7.79
N ILE A 183 -2.33 -2.21 -7.27
CA ILE A 183 -2.55 -2.01 -5.84
C ILE A 183 -3.78 -2.82 -5.43
N LEU A 184 -3.57 -3.81 -4.56
CA LEU A 184 -4.61 -4.68 -4.03
C LEU A 184 -4.94 -4.28 -2.58
N ILE A 185 -6.21 -4.02 -2.29
CA ILE A 185 -6.69 -3.56 -0.98
C ILE A 185 -7.95 -4.33 -0.59
N GLY A 186 -8.06 -4.70 0.68
CA GLY A 186 -9.24 -5.35 1.24
C GLY A 186 -9.45 -6.75 0.66
N GLU A 187 -10.70 -7.11 0.39
CA GLU A 187 -11.11 -8.46 -0.06
C GLU A 187 -10.40 -8.96 -1.34
N ARG A 188 -9.93 -8.03 -2.18
CA ARG A 188 -9.18 -8.37 -3.40
C ARG A 188 -7.72 -8.73 -3.15
N ASN A 189 -7.24 -8.52 -1.92
CA ASN A 189 -5.86 -8.79 -1.55
C ASN A 189 -5.71 -10.23 -1.03
N PRO A 190 -4.99 -11.12 -1.73
CA PRO A 190 -4.77 -12.48 -1.26
C PRO A 190 -4.02 -12.60 0.07
N PHE A 191 -3.37 -11.51 0.52
CA PHE A 191 -2.71 -11.42 1.82
C PHE A 191 -3.66 -11.06 2.98
N GLY A 192 -4.97 -10.99 2.72
CA GLY A 192 -6.00 -10.70 3.72
C GLY A 192 -6.57 -9.27 3.61
N GLU A 193 -7.79 -9.13 4.10
CA GLU A 193 -8.60 -7.91 3.96
C GLU A 193 -8.04 -6.68 4.71
N ASN A 194 -7.26 -6.91 5.77
CA ASN A 194 -6.65 -5.86 6.58
C ASN A 194 -5.26 -5.43 6.10
N CYS A 195 -4.82 -6.01 4.98
CA CYS A 195 -3.54 -5.71 4.33
C CYS A 195 -3.75 -5.03 3.00
N SER A 196 -2.69 -4.41 2.51
CA SER A 196 -2.56 -3.97 1.13
C SER A 196 -1.26 -4.48 0.52
N ALA A 197 -1.29 -4.72 -0.78
CA ALA A 197 -0.13 -5.12 -1.55
C ALA A 197 -0.01 -4.26 -2.81
N LEU A 198 1.22 -3.81 -3.10
CA LEU A 198 1.58 -3.22 -4.37
C LEU A 198 2.41 -4.25 -5.13
N LEU A 199 2.02 -4.56 -6.34
CA LEU A 199 2.61 -5.65 -7.12
C LEU A 199 2.97 -5.18 -8.51
N THR A 200 4.07 -5.64 -9.04
CA THR A 200 4.42 -5.47 -10.44
C THR A 200 5.29 -6.63 -10.93
N ARG A 201 5.25 -6.88 -12.22
CA ARG A 201 6.17 -7.83 -12.85
C ARG A 201 7.42 -7.13 -13.34
N TRP A 202 8.53 -7.85 -13.29
CA TRP A 202 9.71 -7.48 -14.06
C TRP A 202 9.95 -8.49 -15.18
N THR A 203 10.60 -8.03 -16.25
CA THR A 203 11.05 -8.87 -17.35
C THR A 203 12.58 -8.83 -17.35
N SER A 204 13.25 -9.93 -17.03
CA SER A 204 14.67 -10.07 -17.31
C SER A 204 14.88 -10.90 -18.59
N VAL A 205 16.10 -10.85 -19.13
CA VAL A 205 16.48 -11.63 -20.32
C VAL A 205 16.32 -13.15 -20.09
N GLN A 206 16.29 -13.57 -18.82
CA GLN A 206 16.24 -14.99 -18.46
C GLN A 206 14.85 -15.46 -17.99
N GLU A 207 14.17 -14.71 -17.11
CA GLU A 207 12.84 -15.10 -16.62
C GLU A 207 12.05 -13.88 -16.11
N PRO A 208 10.74 -13.78 -16.43
CA PRO A 208 9.88 -12.77 -15.80
C PRO A 208 9.56 -13.18 -14.36
N GLY A 209 9.57 -12.23 -13.48
CA GLY A 209 9.22 -12.45 -12.08
C GLY A 209 8.17 -11.47 -11.56
N LEU A 210 7.80 -11.61 -10.29
CA LEU A 210 6.88 -10.76 -9.57
C LEU A 210 7.55 -10.17 -8.34
N MET A 211 7.42 -8.86 -8.12
CA MET A 211 7.83 -8.21 -6.87
C MET A 211 6.64 -7.47 -6.28
N GLY A 212 6.51 -7.57 -4.96
CA GLY A 212 5.45 -6.90 -4.23
C GLY A 212 5.93 -6.29 -2.93
N VAL A 213 5.28 -5.17 -2.55
CA VAL A 213 5.40 -4.53 -1.24
C VAL A 213 4.13 -4.81 -0.46
N LEU A 214 4.24 -5.50 0.67
CA LEU A 214 3.14 -5.91 1.53
C LEU A 214 3.18 -5.14 2.86
N GLY A 215 2.05 -4.61 3.28
CA GLY A 215 1.89 -3.90 4.55
C GLY A 215 0.44 -3.80 5.00
N PRO A 216 0.16 -3.07 6.10
CA PRO A 216 -1.19 -2.78 6.53
C PRO A 216 -1.92 -1.90 5.50
N LEU A 217 -3.24 -1.70 5.66
CA LEU A 217 -4.00 -0.76 4.82
C LEU A 217 -3.41 0.66 4.84
N ARG A 218 -2.78 1.06 5.95
CA ARG A 218 -2.11 2.33 6.14
C ARG A 218 -0.71 2.34 5.50
N MET A 219 -0.64 2.46 4.19
CA MET A 219 0.62 2.55 3.44
C MET A 219 0.83 3.91 2.80
N ARG A 220 2.08 4.27 2.56
CA ARG A 220 2.47 5.43 1.73
C ARG A 220 2.38 5.05 0.24
N TYR A 221 1.17 4.87 -0.26
CA TYR A 221 0.89 4.28 -1.57
C TYR A 221 1.66 4.93 -2.73
N ALA A 222 1.62 6.26 -2.87
CA ALA A 222 2.32 6.96 -3.94
C ALA A 222 3.84 6.73 -3.89
N ARG A 223 4.43 6.81 -2.70
CA ARG A 223 5.86 6.57 -2.48
C ARG A 223 6.24 5.11 -2.77
N ASN A 224 5.50 4.17 -2.22
CA ASN A 224 5.78 2.73 -2.40
C ASN A 224 5.58 2.29 -3.85
N ARG A 225 4.59 2.87 -4.56
CA ARG A 225 4.38 2.65 -6.00
C ARG A 225 5.62 3.06 -6.80
N GLU A 226 6.16 4.25 -6.54
CA GLU A 226 7.33 4.74 -7.28
C GLU A 226 8.61 3.96 -6.91
N LEU A 227 8.83 3.65 -5.63
CA LEU A 227 9.97 2.84 -5.18
C LEU A 227 9.96 1.46 -5.86
N LEU A 228 8.81 0.78 -5.83
CA LEU A 228 8.64 -0.54 -6.44
C LEU A 228 8.85 -0.48 -7.96
N SER A 229 8.21 0.48 -8.64
CA SER A 229 8.34 0.67 -10.08
C SER A 229 9.81 0.93 -10.48
N HIS A 230 10.52 1.78 -9.73
CA HIS A 230 11.93 2.07 -9.97
C HIS A 230 12.79 0.81 -9.78
N THR A 231 12.56 0.07 -8.70
CA THR A 231 13.30 -1.17 -8.40
C THR A 231 13.11 -2.20 -9.51
N CYS A 232 11.88 -2.42 -9.98
CA CYS A 232 11.62 -3.40 -11.03
C CYS A 232 12.18 -2.98 -12.38
N ARG A 233 12.14 -1.68 -12.74
CA ARG A 233 12.83 -1.18 -13.94
C ARG A 233 14.34 -1.45 -13.89
N ALA A 234 14.98 -1.22 -12.74
CA ALA A 234 16.40 -1.46 -12.56
C ALA A 234 16.78 -2.96 -12.58
N VAL A 235 15.85 -3.85 -12.25
CA VAL A 235 16.03 -5.31 -12.39
C VAL A 235 15.86 -5.76 -13.83
N SER A 236 15.03 -5.07 -14.60
CA SER A 236 14.72 -5.43 -16.00
C SER A 236 15.84 -5.05 -17.00
N GLY A 237 16.81 -4.22 -16.57
CA GLY A 237 17.95 -3.76 -17.37
C GLY A 237 17.63 -2.45 -18.03
#